data_fad9865da2fe37a26de2be1182d8c386
#
_entry.id   fad9865da2fe37a26de2be1182d8c386
#
_cell.length_a   1.000
_cell.length_b   1.000
_cell.length_c   1.000
_cell.angle_alpha   90.00
_cell.angle_beta   90.00
_cell.angle_gamma   90.00
#
_symmetry.space_group_name_H-M   'P 1'
#
loop_
_entity.id
_entity.type
_entity.pdbx_description
1 polymer ?
#
loop_
_entity_poly.entity_id
_entity_poly.type
_entity_poly.pdbx_seq_one_letter_code
_entity_poly.pdbx_strand_id
1 'polypeptide(L)'
;MKTRFLNKMAGLLAVLLLFSCTGKFEEYNTDNTGFTDEQKTYDYNTFGVWLKVVQMGIYFNYDWGSGKNWHFQTMQNLNADMFSGYMHDFKPFNAGLGNTVYNLQDGWNGTMWDNTYGYIMTEIKQTEDHSRDKYPAFYAIAKILKVEIMHRISDYYGPIVYTKFGESDAGVMPDSQKDAYYAFFQDLG
;
A
#
# COMPACT_ATOMS: atom_id res chain seq x y z
N MET A 1 54.38 19.39 37.32
CA MET A 1 54.64 19.03 35.91
C MET A 1 54.10 17.64 35.55
N LYS A 2 54.24 16.65 36.42
CA LYS A 2 53.74 15.24 36.15
C LYS A 2 52.22 15.12 35.97
N THR A 3 51.42 15.82 36.75
CA THR A 3 49.95 15.73 36.67
C THR A 3 49.36 16.29 35.38
N ARG A 4 49.93 17.37 34.83
CA ARG A 4 49.50 17.94 33.55
C ARG A 4 49.83 17.04 32.36
N PHE A 5 50.91 16.28 32.45
CA PHE A 5 51.29 15.30 31.42
C PHE A 5 50.38 14.09 31.45
N LEU A 6 50.04 13.60 32.66
CA LEU A 6 49.10 12.46 32.83
C LEU A 6 47.70 12.78 32.28
N ASN A 7 47.18 13.99 32.55
CA ASN A 7 45.88 14.43 32.07
C ASN A 7 45.83 14.55 30.53
N LYS A 8 46.93 15.01 29.92
CA LYS A 8 47.02 15.06 28.45
C LYS A 8 47.10 13.66 27.82
N MET A 9 47.82 12.75 28.44
CA MET A 9 47.87 11.33 28.00
C MET A 9 46.53 10.63 28.16
N ALA A 10 45.84 10.85 29.27
CA ALA A 10 44.50 10.30 29.49
C ALA A 10 43.47 10.83 28.45
N GLY A 11 43.56 12.13 28.14
CA GLY A 11 42.71 12.72 27.09
C GLY A 11 42.98 12.14 25.69
N LEU A 12 44.25 11.93 25.33
CA LEU A 12 44.64 11.32 24.06
C LEU A 12 44.18 9.86 23.97
N LEU A 13 44.28 9.11 25.06
CA LEU A 13 43.83 7.73 25.16
C LEU A 13 42.31 7.63 25.03
N ALA A 14 41.54 8.53 25.63
CA ALA A 14 40.10 8.63 25.54
C ALA A 14 39.64 8.92 24.10
N VAL A 15 40.34 9.79 23.37
CA VAL A 15 40.04 10.08 21.96
C VAL A 15 40.34 8.88 21.06
N LEU A 16 41.43 8.15 21.33
CA LEU A 16 41.75 6.92 20.57
C LEU A 16 40.72 5.80 20.78
N LEU A 17 40.11 5.71 21.95
CA LEU A 17 39.07 4.72 22.24
C LEU A 17 37.75 5.04 21.51
N LEU A 18 37.47 6.31 21.20
CA LEU A 18 36.28 6.72 20.47
C LEU A 18 36.32 6.32 18.96
N PHE A 19 37.52 6.16 18.41
CA PHE A 19 37.68 5.73 17.00
C PHE A 19 37.71 4.20 16.81
N SER A 20 37.74 3.42 17.88
CA SER A 20 37.98 1.99 17.81
C SER A 20 36.74 1.14 17.43
N CYS A 21 35.52 1.69 17.60
CA CYS A 21 34.32 0.87 17.46
C CYS A 21 33.58 1.00 16.13
N THR A 22 33.96 1.92 15.23
CA THR A 22 33.19 2.19 14.00
C THR A 22 33.74 1.50 12.75
N GLY A 23 34.93 0.93 12.81
CA GLY A 23 35.62 0.38 11.61
C GLY A 23 34.95 -0.81 10.93
N LYS A 24 34.01 -1.45 11.61
CA LYS A 24 33.25 -2.59 11.05
C LYS A 24 31.74 -2.39 11.11
N PHE A 25 31.30 -1.15 11.34
CA PHE A 25 29.89 -0.84 11.49
C PHE A 25 29.09 -1.19 10.21
N GLU A 26 29.61 -0.85 9.06
CA GLU A 26 28.98 -1.18 7.77
C GLU A 26 28.93 -2.69 7.53
N GLU A 27 30.04 -3.41 7.82
CA GLU A 27 30.13 -4.86 7.64
C GLU A 27 29.09 -5.60 8.51
N TYR A 28 28.93 -5.19 9.77
CA TYR A 28 27.98 -5.81 10.69
C TYR A 28 26.52 -5.40 10.47
N ASN A 29 26.29 -4.23 9.90
CA ASN A 29 24.95 -3.74 9.60
C ASN A 29 24.51 -3.99 8.14
N THR A 30 25.40 -4.52 7.30
CA THR A 30 25.00 -4.94 5.95
C THR A 30 24.27 -6.26 6.05
N ASP A 31 23.00 -6.27 5.64
CA ASP A 31 22.22 -7.50 5.53
C ASP A 31 22.71 -8.30 4.32
N ASN A 32 23.57 -9.28 4.58
CA ASN A 32 24.09 -10.18 3.56
C ASN A 32 23.11 -11.29 3.17
N THR A 33 21.93 -11.36 3.81
CA THR A 33 20.89 -12.36 3.53
C THR A 33 19.81 -11.80 2.60
N GLY A 34 19.72 -10.47 2.49
CA GLY A 34 18.81 -9.78 1.58
C GLY A 34 19.32 -9.74 0.14
N PHE A 35 18.42 -9.45 -0.78
CA PHE A 35 18.79 -9.22 -2.19
C PHE A 35 19.56 -7.91 -2.34
N THR A 36 20.66 -7.95 -3.11
CA THR A 36 21.35 -6.72 -3.51
C THR A 36 20.47 -5.89 -4.44
N ASP A 37 20.74 -4.58 -4.55
CA ASP A 37 19.98 -3.71 -5.45
C ASP A 37 20.10 -4.15 -6.92
N GLU A 38 21.24 -4.75 -7.31
CA GLU A 38 21.39 -5.36 -8.61
C GLU A 38 20.50 -6.60 -8.80
N GLN A 39 20.44 -7.49 -7.80
CA GLN A 39 19.58 -8.68 -7.85
C GLN A 39 18.08 -8.33 -7.89
N LYS A 40 17.67 -7.24 -7.25
CA LYS A 40 16.30 -6.73 -7.33
C LYS A 40 15.89 -6.31 -8.75
N THR A 41 16.83 -6.00 -9.62
CA THR A 41 16.54 -5.63 -11.01
C THR A 41 16.32 -6.83 -11.92
N TYR A 42 16.72 -8.03 -11.52
CA TYR A 42 16.54 -9.24 -12.31
C TYR A 42 15.05 -9.60 -12.39
N ASP A 43 14.61 -10.03 -13.57
CA ASP A 43 13.22 -10.43 -13.83
C ASP A 43 12.18 -9.39 -13.40
N TYR A 44 12.54 -8.12 -13.46
CA TYR A 44 11.68 -7.00 -12.99
C TYR A 44 11.25 -7.09 -11.52
N ASN A 45 12.00 -7.77 -10.68
CA ASN A 45 11.67 -7.95 -9.27
C ASN A 45 11.54 -6.63 -8.49
N THR A 46 12.20 -5.55 -8.95
CA THR A 46 12.12 -4.23 -8.29
C THR A 46 10.69 -3.71 -8.16
N PHE A 47 9.80 -4.08 -9.08
CA PHE A 47 8.39 -3.65 -9.04
C PHE A 47 7.39 -4.77 -9.38
N GLY A 48 7.86 -5.89 -9.92
CA GLY A 48 7.01 -7.01 -10.32
C GLY A 48 6.25 -7.65 -9.15
N VAL A 49 6.84 -7.65 -7.97
CA VAL A 49 6.20 -8.14 -6.75
C VAL A 49 4.99 -7.29 -6.40
N TRP A 50 5.14 -5.97 -6.40
CA TRP A 50 4.06 -5.02 -6.12
C TRP A 50 2.98 -5.06 -7.20
N LEU A 51 3.38 -5.05 -8.47
CA LEU A 51 2.44 -5.13 -9.59
C LEU A 51 1.57 -6.39 -9.53
N LYS A 52 2.14 -7.52 -9.13
CA LYS A 52 1.38 -8.76 -8.91
C LYS A 52 0.27 -8.57 -7.87
N VAL A 53 0.58 -7.94 -6.75
CA VAL A 53 -0.42 -7.65 -5.70
C VAL A 53 -1.53 -6.76 -6.25
N VAL A 54 -1.18 -5.71 -7.01
CA VAL A 54 -2.15 -4.82 -7.66
C VAL A 54 -3.06 -5.59 -8.61
N GLN A 55 -2.52 -6.45 -9.46
CA GLN A 55 -3.30 -7.29 -10.38
C GLN A 55 -4.28 -8.21 -9.65
N MET A 56 -3.84 -8.81 -8.54
CA MET A 56 -4.70 -9.67 -7.72
C MET A 56 -5.80 -8.86 -7.01
N GLY A 57 -5.49 -7.62 -6.62
CA GLY A 57 -6.42 -6.70 -5.97
C GLY A 57 -7.60 -6.27 -6.83
N ILE A 58 -7.48 -6.28 -8.16
CA ILE A 58 -8.58 -5.93 -9.09
C ILE A 58 -9.82 -6.79 -8.86
N TYR A 59 -9.62 -8.06 -8.63
CA TYR A 59 -10.73 -9.01 -8.43
C TYR A 59 -11.28 -8.98 -7.02
N PHE A 60 -10.62 -8.35 -6.07
CA PHE A 60 -10.97 -8.34 -4.64
C PHE A 60 -11.31 -9.72 -4.05
N ASN A 61 -10.83 -10.77 -4.69
CA ASN A 61 -11.10 -12.15 -4.29
C ASN A 61 -9.88 -12.86 -3.72
N TYR A 62 -8.77 -12.13 -3.56
CA TYR A 62 -7.57 -12.64 -2.94
C TYR A 62 -7.53 -12.26 -1.47
N ASP A 63 -7.28 -13.19 -0.60
CA ASP A 63 -7.30 -12.98 0.83
C ASP A 63 -5.90 -12.91 1.45
N TRP A 64 -4.98 -12.27 0.81
CA TRP A 64 -3.69 -11.82 1.36
C TRP A 64 -2.95 -12.81 2.28
N GLY A 65 -3.27 -14.10 2.25
CA GLY A 65 -2.50 -15.10 2.98
C GLY A 65 -3.27 -16.22 3.65
N SER A 66 -4.58 -16.16 3.78
CA SER A 66 -5.36 -17.24 4.40
C SER A 66 -6.11 -18.14 3.40
N GLY A 67 -6.09 -17.82 2.14
CA GLY A 67 -6.70 -18.62 1.06
C GLY A 67 -8.24 -18.61 1.04
N LYS A 68 -8.86 -17.61 1.66
CA LYS A 68 -10.31 -17.43 1.70
C LYS A 68 -10.73 -16.20 0.92
N ASN A 69 -11.81 -16.25 0.17
CA ASN A 69 -12.31 -15.16 -0.66
C ASN A 69 -13.19 -14.17 0.12
N TRP A 70 -12.80 -13.77 1.29
CA TRP A 70 -13.59 -12.87 2.13
C TRP A 70 -13.80 -11.51 1.48
N HIS A 71 -12.77 -10.98 0.86
CA HIS A 71 -12.85 -9.65 0.26
C HIS A 71 -13.87 -9.63 -0.87
N PHE A 72 -13.86 -10.64 -1.74
CA PHE A 72 -14.89 -10.76 -2.76
C PHE A 72 -16.28 -10.94 -2.14
N GLN A 73 -16.41 -11.78 -1.15
CA GLN A 73 -17.69 -11.97 -0.45
C GLN A 73 -18.19 -10.66 0.15
N THR A 74 -17.38 -9.93 0.87
CA THR A 74 -17.81 -8.70 1.55
C THR A 74 -18.05 -7.57 0.57
N MET A 75 -17.19 -7.38 -0.42
CA MET A 75 -17.28 -6.27 -1.36
C MET A 75 -18.33 -6.50 -2.44
N GLN A 76 -18.35 -7.68 -3.02
CA GLN A 76 -19.25 -8.00 -4.12
C GLN A 76 -20.57 -8.54 -3.60
N ASN A 77 -20.56 -9.69 -2.91
CA ASN A 77 -21.81 -10.38 -2.60
C ASN A 77 -22.62 -9.68 -1.52
N LEU A 78 -21.98 -9.23 -0.42
CA LEU A 78 -22.69 -8.62 0.72
C LEU A 78 -22.93 -7.12 0.56
N ASN A 79 -22.32 -6.48 -0.42
CA ASN A 79 -22.47 -5.06 -0.70
C ASN A 79 -23.02 -4.80 -2.10
N ALA A 80 -22.18 -4.87 -3.13
CA ALA A 80 -22.55 -4.44 -4.48
C ALA A 80 -23.79 -5.19 -5.03
N ASP A 81 -23.84 -6.51 -4.90
CA ASP A 81 -24.95 -7.33 -5.39
C ASP A 81 -26.25 -7.07 -4.61
N MET A 82 -26.14 -6.78 -3.32
CA MET A 82 -27.29 -6.47 -2.46
C MET A 82 -27.83 -5.07 -2.76
N PHE A 83 -26.96 -4.05 -2.84
CA PHE A 83 -27.39 -2.67 -3.11
C PHE A 83 -27.94 -2.50 -4.54
N SER A 84 -27.38 -3.22 -5.51
CA SER A 84 -27.88 -3.20 -6.89
C SER A 84 -29.20 -3.95 -7.09
N GLY A 85 -29.62 -4.76 -6.09
CA GLY A 85 -30.81 -5.59 -6.18
C GLY A 85 -30.66 -6.84 -7.04
N TYR A 86 -29.46 -7.18 -7.50
CA TYR A 86 -29.22 -8.43 -8.23
C TYR A 86 -29.35 -9.66 -7.35
N MET A 87 -28.99 -9.54 -6.08
CA MET A 87 -29.09 -10.60 -5.08
C MET A 87 -29.96 -10.15 -3.92
N HIS A 88 -30.64 -11.11 -3.31
CA HIS A 88 -31.46 -10.89 -2.13
C HIS A 88 -31.27 -12.01 -1.13
N ASP A 89 -31.25 -11.64 0.14
CA ASP A 89 -31.20 -12.58 1.26
C ASP A 89 -32.64 -13.00 1.65
N PHE A 90 -33.04 -14.19 1.26
CA PHE A 90 -34.35 -14.74 1.61
C PHE A 90 -34.51 -15.13 3.09
N LYS A 91 -33.38 -15.38 3.74
CA LYS A 91 -33.35 -15.76 5.15
C LYS A 91 -32.22 -15.01 5.84
N PRO A 92 -32.52 -13.87 6.46
CA PRO A 92 -31.53 -13.10 7.16
C PRO A 92 -30.72 -13.97 8.13
N PHE A 93 -29.39 -14.00 7.94
CA PHE A 93 -28.50 -14.87 8.70
C PHE A 93 -27.75 -14.12 9.82
N ASN A 94 -27.65 -12.81 9.73
CA ASN A 94 -26.88 -11.98 10.65
C ASN A 94 -27.81 -11.19 11.59
N ALA A 95 -28.65 -11.88 12.36
CA ALA A 95 -29.58 -11.28 13.35
C ALA A 95 -30.44 -10.12 12.77
N GLY A 96 -30.79 -10.19 11.47
CA GLY A 96 -31.53 -9.13 10.79
C GLY A 96 -30.71 -7.93 10.34
N LEU A 97 -29.39 -7.98 10.53
CA LEU A 97 -28.46 -7.03 9.91
C LEU A 97 -28.18 -7.46 8.47
N GLY A 98 -28.18 -6.54 7.56
CA GLY A 98 -27.85 -6.81 6.17
C GLY A 98 -28.17 -5.66 5.24
N ASN A 99 -27.40 -5.55 4.15
CA ASN A 99 -27.55 -4.48 3.18
C ASN A 99 -28.87 -4.56 2.40
N THR A 100 -29.46 -5.75 2.26
CA THR A 100 -30.77 -5.94 1.61
C THR A 100 -31.95 -5.27 2.33
N VAL A 101 -31.82 -5.04 3.61
CA VAL A 101 -32.84 -4.38 4.44
C VAL A 101 -32.37 -3.01 4.93
N TYR A 102 -31.29 -2.50 4.37
CA TYR A 102 -30.66 -1.23 4.78
C TYR A 102 -30.30 -1.13 6.26
N ASN A 103 -30.16 -2.28 6.94
CA ASN A 103 -29.62 -2.37 8.27
C ASN A 103 -28.13 -2.68 8.17
N LEU A 104 -27.31 -1.64 7.96
CA LEU A 104 -25.97 -1.71 7.49
C LEU A 104 -25.02 -2.37 8.50
N GLN A 105 -24.08 -3.15 7.96
CA GLN A 105 -23.00 -3.76 8.72
C GLN A 105 -21.70 -3.03 8.41
N ASP A 106 -21.22 -2.21 9.33
CA ASP A 106 -20.06 -1.35 9.16
C ASP A 106 -18.80 -2.12 8.73
N GLY A 107 -18.56 -3.28 9.35
CA GLY A 107 -17.42 -4.12 9.00
C GLY A 107 -17.44 -4.60 7.54
N TRP A 108 -18.60 -4.85 6.98
CA TRP A 108 -18.73 -5.20 5.56
C TRP A 108 -18.54 -3.99 4.67
N ASN A 109 -19.16 -2.87 5.03
CA ASN A 109 -19.09 -1.64 4.23
C ASN A 109 -17.70 -1.00 4.25
N GLY A 110 -16.92 -1.17 5.32
CA GLY A 110 -15.55 -0.66 5.43
C GLY A 110 -14.49 -1.51 4.70
N THR A 111 -14.78 -2.79 4.44
CA THR A 111 -13.78 -3.75 3.93
C THR A 111 -13.11 -3.30 2.63
N MET A 112 -13.87 -2.73 1.71
CA MET A 112 -13.34 -2.26 0.41
C MET A 112 -12.34 -1.12 0.61
N TRP A 113 -12.67 -0.16 1.47
CA TRP A 113 -11.78 0.95 1.82
C TRP A 113 -10.49 0.45 2.45
N ASP A 114 -10.60 -0.34 3.50
CA ASP A 114 -9.46 -0.83 4.27
C ASP A 114 -8.50 -1.64 3.41
N ASN A 115 -9.00 -2.54 2.58
CA ASN A 115 -8.16 -3.35 1.69
C ASN A 115 -7.53 -2.53 0.58
N THR A 116 -8.26 -1.60 -0.02
CA THR A 116 -7.73 -0.78 -1.10
C THR A 116 -6.61 0.11 -0.61
N TYR A 117 -6.80 0.83 0.48
CA TYR A 117 -5.77 1.73 1.00
C TYR A 117 -4.67 1.01 1.78
N GLY A 118 -5.01 -0.04 2.52
CA GLY A 118 -4.05 -0.78 3.33
C GLY A 118 -3.08 -1.66 2.54
N TYR A 119 -3.53 -2.17 1.39
CA TYR A 119 -2.72 -3.11 0.61
C TYR A 119 -2.49 -2.66 -0.83
N ILE A 120 -3.54 -2.25 -1.55
CA ILE A 120 -3.44 -2.08 -3.00
C ILE A 120 -2.81 -0.73 -3.37
N MET A 121 -3.24 0.37 -2.78
CA MET A 121 -2.73 1.70 -3.12
C MET A 121 -1.26 1.88 -2.75
N THR A 122 -0.81 1.27 -1.67
CA THR A 122 0.61 1.25 -1.31
C THR A 122 1.45 0.56 -2.39
N GLU A 123 1.00 -0.58 -2.89
CA GLU A 123 1.70 -1.35 -3.90
C GLU A 123 1.65 -0.66 -5.29
N ILE A 124 0.56 0.03 -5.60
CA ILE A 124 0.48 0.91 -6.77
C ILE A 124 1.55 2.01 -6.69
N LYS A 125 1.62 2.69 -5.56
CA LYS A 125 2.60 3.76 -5.34
C LYS A 125 4.03 3.24 -5.51
N GLN A 126 4.36 2.10 -4.91
CA GLN A 126 5.66 1.46 -5.07
C GLN A 126 5.94 1.13 -6.55
N THR A 127 4.96 0.58 -7.26
CA THR A 127 5.10 0.27 -8.68
C THR A 127 5.33 1.53 -9.52
N GLU A 128 4.54 2.58 -9.30
CA GLU A 128 4.69 3.87 -9.98
C GLU A 128 6.06 4.49 -9.74
N ASP A 129 6.50 4.58 -8.49
CA ASP A 129 7.75 5.23 -8.10
C ASP A 129 8.99 4.51 -8.68
N HIS A 130 8.96 3.19 -8.77
CA HIS A 130 10.09 2.41 -9.28
C HIS A 130 10.08 2.18 -10.79
N SER A 131 8.95 2.40 -11.46
CA SER A 131 8.82 2.17 -12.91
C SER A 131 8.80 3.45 -13.74
N ARG A 132 8.42 4.58 -13.19
CA ARG A 132 8.15 5.85 -13.89
C ARG A 132 9.22 6.21 -14.93
N ASP A 133 10.49 6.23 -14.54
CA ASP A 133 11.58 6.75 -15.38
C ASP A 133 12.24 5.68 -16.24
N LYS A 134 12.20 4.43 -15.82
CA LYS A 134 12.96 3.33 -16.43
C LYS A 134 12.09 2.35 -17.22
N TYR A 135 10.84 2.21 -16.83
CA TYR A 135 9.93 1.18 -17.34
C TYR A 135 8.55 1.74 -17.66
N PRO A 136 8.44 2.62 -18.68
CA PRO A 136 7.20 3.39 -18.95
C PRO A 136 5.98 2.50 -19.23
N ALA A 137 6.16 1.32 -19.79
CA ALA A 137 5.06 0.38 -20.00
C ALA A 137 4.48 -0.13 -18.67
N PHE A 138 5.32 -0.45 -17.70
CA PHE A 138 4.85 -0.88 -16.37
C PHE A 138 4.22 0.26 -15.58
N TYR A 139 4.77 1.48 -15.72
CA TYR A 139 4.17 2.68 -15.16
C TYR A 139 2.76 2.92 -15.72
N ALA A 140 2.60 2.83 -17.03
CA ALA A 140 1.29 2.96 -17.68
C ALA A 140 0.30 1.88 -17.22
N ILE A 141 0.74 0.63 -17.12
CA ILE A 141 -0.08 -0.47 -16.59
C ILE A 141 -0.49 -0.19 -15.14
N ALA A 142 0.41 0.27 -14.28
CA ALA A 142 0.10 0.60 -12.90
C ALA A 142 -0.99 1.69 -12.81
N LYS A 143 -0.91 2.74 -13.65
CA LYS A 143 -1.93 3.80 -13.73
C LYS A 143 -3.29 3.26 -14.18
N ILE A 144 -3.33 2.42 -15.22
CA ILE A 144 -4.57 1.78 -15.68
C ILE A 144 -5.21 0.96 -14.55
N LEU A 145 -4.42 0.13 -13.86
CA LEU A 145 -4.91 -0.70 -12.76
C LEU A 145 -5.35 0.14 -11.55
N LYS A 146 -4.66 1.25 -11.28
CA LYS A 146 -5.05 2.21 -10.26
C LYS A 146 -6.44 2.78 -10.54
N VAL A 147 -6.68 3.21 -11.76
CA VAL A 147 -7.99 3.73 -12.16
C VAL A 147 -9.05 2.63 -12.07
N GLU A 148 -8.76 1.41 -12.54
CA GLU A 148 -9.68 0.26 -12.47
C GLU A 148 -10.13 -0.04 -11.04
N ILE A 149 -9.26 0.09 -10.08
CA ILE A 149 -9.58 -0.14 -8.66
C ILE A 149 -10.30 1.07 -8.07
N MET A 150 -9.74 2.28 -8.28
CA MET A 150 -10.17 3.46 -7.55
C MET A 150 -11.49 4.04 -8.05
N HIS A 151 -11.90 3.79 -9.31
CA HIS A 151 -13.23 4.21 -9.75
C HIS A 151 -14.32 3.46 -8.97
N ARG A 152 -14.17 2.16 -8.70
CA ARG A 152 -15.11 1.40 -7.86
C ARG A 152 -15.21 1.97 -6.45
N ILE A 153 -14.05 2.35 -5.87
CA ILE A 153 -14.01 2.96 -4.55
C ILE A 153 -14.75 4.28 -4.54
N SER A 154 -14.54 5.12 -5.58
CA SER A 154 -15.24 6.39 -5.72
C SER A 154 -16.74 6.21 -5.95
N ASP A 155 -17.15 5.21 -6.75
CA ASP A 155 -18.56 4.91 -6.98
C ASP A 155 -19.28 4.44 -5.71
N TYR A 156 -18.56 3.75 -4.84
CA TYR A 156 -19.11 3.24 -3.59
C TYR A 156 -19.14 4.29 -2.47
N TYR A 157 -18.06 5.06 -2.29
CA TYR A 157 -17.90 5.99 -1.15
C TYR A 157 -18.07 7.47 -1.53
N GLY A 158 -18.02 7.83 -2.82
CA GLY A 158 -17.99 9.21 -3.30
C GLY A 158 -16.58 9.81 -3.26
N PRO A 159 -16.29 10.73 -2.32
CA PRO A 159 -14.95 11.31 -2.18
C PRO A 159 -13.90 10.27 -1.75
N ILE A 160 -12.72 10.32 -2.39
CA ILE A 160 -11.62 9.37 -2.15
C ILE A 160 -10.27 10.08 -2.10
N VAL A 161 -9.27 9.50 -1.46
CA VAL A 161 -7.89 9.97 -1.52
C VAL A 161 -7.21 9.33 -2.75
N TYR A 162 -7.11 10.07 -3.83
CA TYR A 162 -6.53 9.60 -5.09
C TYR A 162 -5.28 10.37 -5.51
N THR A 163 -5.43 11.69 -5.74
CA THR A 163 -4.36 12.53 -6.30
C THR A 163 -3.20 12.73 -5.34
N LYS A 164 -3.48 12.79 -4.05
CA LYS A 164 -2.51 13.09 -2.98
C LYS A 164 -2.17 11.90 -2.11
N PHE A 165 -2.44 10.69 -2.57
CA PHE A 165 -2.10 9.50 -1.79
C PHE A 165 -0.59 9.39 -1.57
N GLY A 166 -0.19 9.27 -0.31
CA GLY A 166 1.21 9.14 0.09
C GLY A 166 2.01 10.45 0.11
N GLU A 167 1.36 11.62 0.01
CA GLU A 167 2.06 12.91 0.08
C GLU A 167 2.31 13.42 1.51
N SER A 168 1.54 12.95 2.50
CA SER A 168 1.64 13.44 3.88
C SER A 168 1.22 12.40 4.90
N ASP A 169 1.97 12.31 6.01
CA ASP A 169 1.64 11.46 7.15
C ASP A 169 0.54 12.09 8.04
N ALA A 170 0.29 13.40 7.89
CA ALA A 170 -0.67 14.14 8.71
C ALA A 170 -2.13 13.99 8.27
N GLY A 171 -2.39 13.13 7.29
CA GLY A 171 -3.69 12.98 6.65
C GLY A 171 -3.84 13.90 5.43
N VAL A 172 -4.60 13.44 4.47
CA VAL A 172 -4.84 14.11 3.19
C VAL A 172 -6.33 14.28 3.01
N MET A 173 -6.75 15.46 2.54
CA MET A 173 -8.16 15.69 2.20
C MET A 173 -8.54 14.86 0.98
N PRO A 174 -9.68 14.15 1.02
CA PRO A 174 -10.18 13.42 -0.13
C PRO A 174 -10.46 14.34 -1.32
N ASP A 175 -10.20 13.85 -2.51
CA ASP A 175 -10.69 14.45 -3.74
C ASP A 175 -12.21 14.27 -3.81
N SER A 176 -12.94 15.26 -4.32
CA SER A 176 -14.35 15.06 -4.64
C SER A 176 -14.48 13.95 -5.71
N GLN A 177 -15.61 13.25 -5.78
CA GLN A 177 -15.82 12.25 -6.83
C GLN A 177 -15.58 12.83 -8.22
N LYS A 178 -16.04 14.07 -8.46
CA LYS A 178 -15.80 14.79 -9.71
C LYS A 178 -14.32 14.95 -10.02
N ASP A 179 -13.54 15.44 -9.05
CA ASP A 179 -12.10 15.68 -9.24
C ASP A 179 -11.34 14.37 -9.41
N ALA A 180 -11.72 13.33 -8.67
CA ALA A 180 -11.16 11.98 -8.83
C ALA A 180 -11.39 11.46 -10.26
N TYR A 181 -12.60 11.59 -10.82
CA TYR A 181 -12.89 11.14 -12.19
C TYR A 181 -12.10 11.96 -13.24
N TYR A 182 -11.92 13.25 -13.07
CA TYR A 182 -11.04 14.02 -13.95
C TYR A 182 -9.59 13.53 -13.87
N ALA A 183 -9.11 13.21 -12.68
CA ALA A 183 -7.78 12.62 -12.51
C ALA A 183 -7.66 11.23 -13.15
N PHE A 184 -8.72 10.41 -13.10
CA PHE A 184 -8.76 9.12 -13.82
C PHE A 184 -8.58 9.30 -15.32
N PHE A 185 -9.27 10.26 -15.93
CA PHE A 185 -9.11 10.55 -17.36
C PHE A 185 -7.70 11.05 -17.69
N GLN A 186 -7.08 11.85 -16.83
CA GLN A 186 -5.68 12.28 -17.01
C GLN A 186 -4.69 11.11 -16.89
N ASP A 187 -4.96 10.16 -16.03
CA ASP A 187 -4.10 8.99 -15.86
C ASP A 187 -4.21 7.98 -17.01
N LEU A 188 -5.34 7.97 -17.73
CA LEU A 188 -5.60 7.06 -18.85
C LEU A 188 -5.20 7.66 -20.21
N GLY A 189 -5.03 8.95 -20.34
CA GLY A 189 -4.85 9.60 -21.61
C GLY A 189 -3.82 10.59 -21.80
#